data_f18a8d327809e91d0b2e6c7f0b731c6e
#
_entry.id   f18a8d327809e91d0b2e6c7f0b731c6e
#
_cell.length_a   1.000
_cell.length_b   1.000
_cell.length_c   1.000
_cell.angle_alpha   90.00
_cell.angle_beta   90.00
_cell.angle_gamma   90.00
#
_symmetry.space_group_name_H-M   'P 1'
#
loop_
_entity.id
_entity.type
_entity.pdbx_description
1 polymer ?
#
loop_
_entity_poly.entity_id
_entity_poly.type
_entity_poly.pdbx_seq_one_letter_code
_entity_poly.pdbx_strand_id
1 'polypeptide(L)'
;MSLINSNPQIASKINDLWNKFWSGGISNPLSAIEQITYLLFMKKLDENDLEELSKSEFSGDPYTSKFEGIYVLPQDRSKADATPEEIAEIEKTKGVDKNTLRWSQFKRIAPTENMLSYVQQYVFPFIKELDKEDASFTKHMANAVFIIPKPSLLKEAVDTIDAIYLEMEKDANEKGQDFQDIQGDVYEMLLSEIASAGKNGQFRTPRHIIKLLVELVDPQLGHRIADPACGTGGFLLGAYQYMITQLDKEKDQKQPDEDGFIRSSRSALLTEEVKEILGKSLYGYDIDQTMVRLGLMNLMMHGIDSPQIDYKDTLSKSYTEHAQYKIVLANPPFTGNIDKGD
;
A
#
# COMPACT_ATOMS: atom_id res chain seq x y z
N MET A 1 -12.09 10.77 15.44
CA MET A 1 -12.89 10.40 14.27
C MET A 1 -11.96 10.36 13.08
N SER A 2 -12.01 9.24 12.38
CA SER A 2 -11.35 9.11 11.10
C SER A 2 -11.91 10.16 10.12
N LEU A 3 -11.33 10.30 8.93
CA LEU A 3 -11.86 11.05 7.78
C LEU A 3 -13.39 10.94 7.59
N ILE A 4 -14.02 9.87 8.08
CA ILE A 4 -15.47 9.64 8.07
C ILE A 4 -16.24 10.85 8.63
N ASN A 5 -15.77 11.43 9.72
CA ASN A 5 -16.46 12.56 10.35
C ASN A 5 -16.00 13.92 9.82
N SER A 6 -14.79 13.97 9.25
CA SER A 6 -14.26 15.21 8.65
C SER A 6 -14.71 15.42 7.21
N ASN A 7 -15.00 14.34 6.46
CA ASN A 7 -15.52 14.40 5.09
C ASN A 7 -16.54 13.27 4.81
N PRO A 8 -17.84 13.53 5.07
CA PRO A 8 -18.91 12.55 4.85
C PRO A 8 -19.03 12.07 3.39
N GLN A 9 -18.57 12.88 2.42
CA GLN A 9 -18.64 12.51 1.00
C GLN A 9 -17.61 11.42 0.67
N ILE A 10 -16.39 11.53 1.18
CA ILE A 10 -15.36 10.48 1.03
C ILE A 10 -15.86 9.19 1.70
N ALA A 11 -16.36 9.30 2.94
CA ALA A 11 -16.91 8.16 3.67
C ALA A 11 -18.02 7.43 2.90
N SER A 12 -18.97 8.20 2.34
CA SER A 12 -20.06 7.65 1.54
C SER A 12 -19.56 6.90 0.31
N LYS A 13 -18.57 7.47 -0.41
CA LYS A 13 -17.99 6.83 -1.60
C LYS A 13 -17.20 5.54 -1.26
N ILE A 14 -16.53 5.51 -0.12
CA ILE A 14 -15.83 4.31 0.36
C ILE A 14 -16.86 3.20 0.68
N ASN A 15 -17.94 3.54 1.37
CA ASN A 15 -19.01 2.59 1.63
C ASN A 15 -19.69 2.10 0.35
N ASP A 16 -19.88 2.99 -0.65
CA ASP A 16 -20.41 2.61 -1.96
C ASP A 16 -19.46 1.64 -2.69
N LEU A 17 -18.15 1.93 -2.69
CA LEU A 17 -17.13 1.04 -3.26
C LEU A 17 -17.19 -0.36 -2.63
N TRP A 18 -17.28 -0.42 -1.30
CA TRP A 18 -17.41 -1.65 -0.56
C TRP A 18 -18.67 -2.46 -0.97
N ASN A 19 -19.82 -1.79 -1.01
CA ASN A 19 -21.09 -2.40 -1.38
C ASN A 19 -21.07 -2.93 -2.81
N LYS A 20 -20.39 -2.26 -3.75
CA LYS A 20 -20.23 -2.72 -5.13
C LYS A 20 -19.44 -4.03 -5.20
N PHE A 21 -18.37 -4.17 -4.42
CA PHE A 21 -17.62 -5.43 -4.38
C PHE A 21 -18.45 -6.57 -3.83
N TRP A 22 -19.19 -6.30 -2.74
CA TRP A 22 -20.08 -7.27 -2.13
C TRP A 22 -21.17 -7.76 -3.09
N SER A 23 -21.92 -6.85 -3.70
CA SER A 23 -22.98 -7.15 -4.66
C SER A 23 -22.44 -7.65 -6.00
N GLY A 24 -21.22 -7.30 -6.34
CA GLY A 24 -20.52 -7.71 -7.56
C GLY A 24 -20.04 -9.16 -7.57
N GLY A 25 -20.12 -9.86 -6.42
CA GLY A 25 -19.79 -11.29 -6.30
C GLY A 25 -18.53 -11.60 -5.50
N ILE A 26 -17.91 -10.60 -4.86
CA ILE A 26 -16.77 -10.79 -3.95
C ILE A 26 -17.29 -10.63 -2.52
N SER A 27 -17.86 -11.71 -1.97
CA SER A 27 -18.51 -11.70 -0.65
C SER A 27 -17.56 -11.94 0.53
N ASN A 28 -16.31 -12.32 0.28
CA ASN A 28 -15.30 -12.41 1.33
C ASN A 28 -14.71 -11.01 1.58
N PRO A 29 -14.87 -10.44 2.78
CA PRO A 29 -14.36 -9.10 3.11
C PRO A 29 -12.88 -8.93 2.82
N LEU A 30 -12.06 -9.91 3.21
CA LEU A 30 -10.61 -9.86 3.02
C LEU A 30 -10.24 -9.83 1.54
N SER A 31 -10.91 -10.67 0.73
CA SER A 31 -10.70 -10.66 -0.72
C SER A 31 -11.15 -9.36 -1.37
N ALA A 32 -12.27 -8.78 -0.93
CA ALA A 32 -12.74 -7.50 -1.45
C ALA A 32 -11.74 -6.37 -1.18
N ILE A 33 -11.25 -6.27 0.06
CA ILE A 33 -10.24 -5.27 0.43
C ILE A 33 -8.94 -5.48 -0.33
N GLU A 34 -8.50 -6.72 -0.48
CA GLU A 34 -7.29 -7.01 -1.25
C GLU A 34 -7.41 -6.49 -2.69
N GLN A 35 -8.54 -6.71 -3.36
CA GLN A 35 -8.77 -6.19 -4.71
C GLN A 35 -8.88 -4.66 -4.77
N ILE A 36 -9.59 -4.05 -3.81
CA ILE A 36 -9.67 -2.59 -3.69
C ILE A 36 -8.27 -2.01 -3.48
N THR A 37 -7.47 -2.63 -2.63
CA THR A 37 -6.09 -2.25 -2.36
C THR A 37 -5.22 -2.28 -3.63
N TYR A 38 -5.35 -3.31 -4.46
CA TYR A 38 -4.64 -3.37 -5.74
C TYR A 38 -5.00 -2.20 -6.65
N LEU A 39 -6.28 -1.86 -6.75
CA LEU A 39 -6.73 -0.74 -7.57
C LEU A 39 -6.22 0.62 -7.02
N LEU A 40 -6.30 0.83 -5.71
CA LEU A 40 -5.76 2.04 -5.08
C LEU A 40 -4.25 2.16 -5.27
N PHE A 41 -3.54 1.04 -5.17
CA PHE A 41 -2.09 1.01 -5.40
C PHE A 41 -1.75 1.36 -6.85
N MET A 42 -2.47 0.81 -7.84
CA MET A 42 -2.30 1.17 -9.25
C MET A 42 -2.53 2.67 -9.49
N LYS A 43 -3.57 3.23 -8.88
CA LYS A 43 -3.88 4.67 -8.98
C LYS A 43 -2.77 5.51 -8.39
N LYS A 44 -2.35 5.23 -7.15
CA LYS A 44 -1.27 5.95 -6.47
C LYS A 44 0.05 5.87 -7.22
N LEU A 45 0.37 4.70 -7.77
CA LEU A 45 1.61 4.50 -8.52
C LEU A 45 1.67 5.41 -9.75
N ASP A 46 0.56 5.51 -10.49
CA ASP A 46 0.48 6.40 -11.66
C ASP A 46 0.61 7.87 -11.25
N GLU A 47 -0.08 8.30 -10.19
CA GLU A 47 -0.01 9.67 -9.70
C GLU A 47 1.38 10.05 -9.21
N ASN A 48 2.00 9.21 -8.40
CA ASN A 48 3.36 9.46 -7.90
C ASN A 48 4.37 9.57 -9.05
N ASP A 49 4.30 8.67 -10.04
CA ASP A 49 5.21 8.70 -11.18
C ASP A 49 5.01 9.96 -12.05
N LEU A 50 3.76 10.40 -12.25
CA LEU A 50 3.47 11.65 -12.96
C LEU A 50 3.94 12.88 -12.19
N GLU A 51 3.83 12.88 -10.86
CA GLU A 51 4.32 13.95 -10.00
C GLU A 51 5.86 14.05 -10.06
N GLU A 52 6.56 12.93 -9.96
CA GLU A 52 8.03 12.89 -10.06
C GLU A 52 8.53 13.29 -11.46
N LEU A 53 7.84 12.91 -12.54
CA LEU A 53 8.12 13.40 -13.88
C LEU A 53 7.98 14.91 -13.97
N SER A 54 6.91 15.48 -13.41
CA SER A 54 6.68 16.93 -13.40
C SER A 54 7.75 17.67 -12.59
N LYS A 55 8.15 17.12 -11.44
CA LYS A 55 9.25 17.67 -10.62
C LYS A 55 10.57 17.65 -11.37
N SER A 56 10.88 16.53 -12.04
CA SER A 56 12.08 16.36 -12.86
C SER A 56 12.14 17.39 -14.02
N GLU A 57 11.02 17.61 -14.70
CA GLU A 57 10.93 18.63 -15.75
C GLU A 57 11.16 20.05 -15.23
N PHE A 58 10.70 20.34 -14.02
CA PHE A 58 10.85 21.66 -13.39
C PHE A 58 12.26 21.88 -12.80
N SER A 59 12.81 20.89 -12.08
CA SER A 59 14.11 20.98 -11.40
C SER A 59 15.29 20.75 -12.34
N GLY A 60 15.09 19.96 -13.41
CA GLY A 60 16.16 19.47 -14.29
C GLY A 60 16.90 18.25 -13.74
N ASP A 61 16.48 17.71 -12.59
CA ASP A 61 17.05 16.50 -12.02
C ASP A 61 16.52 15.26 -12.79
N PRO A 62 17.36 14.29 -13.18
CA PRO A 62 16.92 13.16 -13.98
C PRO A 62 16.01 12.22 -13.17
N TYR A 63 14.86 11.89 -13.71
CA TYR A 63 13.96 10.85 -13.19
C TYR A 63 13.62 9.86 -14.29
N THR A 64 13.68 8.57 -13.99
CA THR A 64 13.27 7.51 -14.91
C THR A 64 11.90 6.97 -14.49
N SER A 65 10.90 7.16 -15.36
CA SER A 65 9.55 6.68 -15.08
C SER A 65 9.50 5.16 -14.97
N LYS A 66 8.74 4.66 -14.00
CA LYS A 66 8.43 3.22 -13.89
C LYS A 66 7.62 2.71 -15.09
N PHE A 67 6.96 3.61 -15.79
CA PHE A 67 6.17 3.33 -17.00
C PHE A 67 6.89 3.66 -18.31
N GLU A 68 8.21 3.78 -18.29
CA GLU A 68 9.01 3.96 -19.50
C GLU A 68 9.44 2.62 -20.10
N GLY A 69 9.42 2.53 -21.43
CA GLY A 69 9.88 1.38 -22.21
C GLY A 69 8.80 0.31 -22.42
N ILE A 70 9.24 -0.87 -22.81
CA ILE A 70 8.38 -1.99 -23.21
C ILE A 70 8.28 -3.02 -22.07
N TYR A 71 7.09 -3.51 -21.81
CA TYR A 71 6.83 -4.61 -20.89
C TYR A 71 6.54 -5.88 -21.68
N VAL A 72 7.27 -6.94 -21.39
CA VAL A 72 7.05 -8.28 -21.93
C VAL A 72 6.64 -9.21 -20.77
N LEU A 73 5.58 -9.96 -20.96
CA LEU A 73 5.12 -10.92 -19.95
C LEU A 73 6.19 -11.96 -19.63
N PRO A 74 6.32 -12.42 -18.37
CA PRO A 74 7.37 -13.37 -17.95
C PRO A 74 7.50 -14.61 -18.85
N GLN A 75 6.37 -15.19 -19.25
CA GLN A 75 6.31 -16.36 -20.10
C GLN A 75 6.75 -16.13 -21.56
N ASP A 76 6.75 -14.88 -21.98
CA ASP A 76 7.10 -14.46 -23.34
C ASP A 76 8.53 -13.90 -23.46
N ARG A 77 9.21 -13.71 -22.34
CA ARG A 77 10.58 -13.15 -22.32
C ARG A 77 11.57 -14.09 -23.03
N SER A 78 12.59 -13.47 -23.59
CA SER A 78 13.74 -14.19 -24.15
C SER A 78 14.47 -15.00 -23.08
N LYS A 79 15.21 -16.01 -23.52
CA LYS A 79 16.15 -16.73 -22.66
C LYS A 79 17.30 -15.81 -22.24
N ALA A 80 17.99 -16.18 -21.16
CA ALA A 80 19.08 -15.38 -20.61
C ALA A 80 20.29 -15.20 -21.58
N ASP A 81 20.39 -16.07 -22.59
CA ASP A 81 21.45 -16.09 -23.62
C ASP A 81 20.98 -15.54 -24.98
N ALA A 82 19.79 -14.89 -25.03
CA ALA A 82 19.24 -14.34 -26.27
C ALA A 82 20.07 -13.15 -26.78
N THR A 83 20.15 -13.05 -28.10
CA THR A 83 20.83 -11.92 -28.76
C THR A 83 20.01 -10.62 -28.65
N PRO A 84 20.64 -9.44 -28.81
CA PRO A 84 19.89 -8.17 -28.83
C PRO A 84 18.80 -8.12 -29.89
N GLU A 85 19.02 -8.75 -31.05
CA GLU A 85 18.06 -8.84 -32.15
C GLU A 85 16.85 -9.69 -31.77
N GLU A 86 17.04 -10.81 -31.09
CA GLU A 86 15.96 -11.68 -30.57
C GLU A 86 15.14 -10.97 -29.50
N ILE A 87 15.80 -10.22 -28.61
CA ILE A 87 15.13 -9.40 -27.58
C ILE A 87 14.26 -8.35 -28.26
N ALA A 88 14.81 -7.59 -29.22
CA ALA A 88 14.08 -6.54 -29.93
C ALA A 88 12.86 -7.10 -30.71
N GLU A 89 12.98 -8.30 -31.30
CA GLU A 89 11.86 -8.93 -32.02
C GLU A 89 10.75 -9.38 -31.06
N ILE A 90 11.09 -9.87 -29.86
CA ILE A 90 10.12 -10.22 -28.83
C ILE A 90 9.43 -8.97 -28.31
N GLU A 91 10.17 -7.92 -28.00
CA GLU A 91 9.59 -6.63 -27.57
C GLU A 91 8.63 -6.06 -28.61
N LYS A 92 8.98 -6.14 -29.89
CA LYS A 92 8.14 -5.65 -30.99
C LYS A 92 6.87 -6.48 -31.18
N THR A 93 6.93 -7.80 -31.01
CA THR A 93 5.82 -8.71 -31.35
C THR A 93 4.94 -9.05 -30.15
N LYS A 94 5.48 -9.06 -28.94
CA LYS A 94 4.80 -9.48 -27.70
C LYS A 94 4.82 -8.42 -26.60
N GLY A 95 5.58 -7.37 -26.78
CA GLY A 95 5.68 -6.27 -25.81
C GLY A 95 4.49 -5.33 -25.87
N VAL A 96 4.22 -4.71 -24.76
CA VAL A 96 3.29 -3.57 -24.64
C VAL A 96 4.03 -2.37 -24.10
N ASP A 97 3.71 -1.19 -24.60
CA ASP A 97 4.24 0.06 -24.07
C ASP A 97 3.79 0.21 -22.60
N LYS A 98 4.74 0.30 -21.69
CA LYS A 98 4.45 0.46 -20.26
C LYS A 98 3.57 1.66 -19.97
N ASN A 99 3.67 2.74 -20.75
CA ASN A 99 2.82 3.91 -20.58
C ASN A 99 1.33 3.56 -20.70
N THR A 100 0.95 2.55 -21.49
CA THR A 100 -0.44 2.10 -21.62
C THR A 100 -0.94 1.33 -20.38
N LEU A 101 -0.04 0.91 -19.49
CA LEU A 101 -0.36 0.20 -18.26
C LEU A 101 -0.72 1.14 -17.10
N ARG A 102 -0.58 2.45 -17.29
CA ARG A 102 -0.96 3.48 -16.32
C ARG A 102 -2.47 3.45 -16.03
N TRP A 103 -2.85 3.78 -14.81
CA TRP A 103 -4.25 4.00 -14.44
C TRP A 103 -4.94 4.99 -15.37
N SER A 104 -4.31 6.12 -15.64
CA SER A 104 -4.82 7.19 -16.51
C SER A 104 -5.08 6.74 -17.95
N GLN A 105 -4.45 5.66 -18.39
CA GLN A 105 -4.58 5.10 -19.73
C GLN A 105 -5.58 3.94 -19.77
N PHE A 106 -5.36 2.89 -18.98
CA PHE A 106 -6.20 1.70 -19.08
C PHE A 106 -7.66 1.95 -18.69
N LYS A 107 -7.95 2.92 -17.81
CA LYS A 107 -9.32 3.28 -17.43
C LYS A 107 -10.19 3.78 -18.60
N ARG A 108 -9.55 4.17 -19.71
CA ARG A 108 -10.20 4.67 -20.94
C ARG A 108 -10.48 3.56 -21.96
N ILE A 109 -10.01 2.35 -21.71
CA ILE A 109 -10.22 1.22 -22.63
C ILE A 109 -11.71 0.90 -22.72
N ALA A 110 -12.22 0.82 -23.92
CA ALA A 110 -13.61 0.48 -24.23
C ALA A 110 -13.64 -0.64 -25.31
N PRO A 111 -14.60 -1.55 -25.25
CA PRO A 111 -15.59 -1.73 -24.19
C PRO A 111 -14.99 -2.24 -22.86
N THR A 112 -15.77 -2.28 -21.79
CA THR A 112 -15.31 -2.64 -20.43
C THR A 112 -14.73 -4.06 -20.31
N GLU A 113 -15.17 -4.99 -21.17
CA GLU A 113 -14.63 -6.33 -21.30
C GLU A 113 -13.16 -6.31 -21.70
N ASN A 114 -12.78 -5.41 -22.62
CA ASN A 114 -11.40 -5.23 -23.04
C ASN A 114 -10.56 -4.65 -21.90
N MET A 115 -11.10 -3.69 -21.13
CA MET A 115 -10.43 -3.13 -19.96
C MET A 115 -10.13 -4.21 -18.93
N LEU A 116 -11.10 -5.06 -18.56
CA LEU A 116 -10.88 -6.14 -17.60
C LEU A 116 -9.82 -7.12 -18.11
N SER A 117 -9.94 -7.55 -19.36
CA SER A 117 -8.95 -8.46 -19.97
C SER A 117 -7.55 -7.84 -19.97
N TYR A 118 -7.45 -6.55 -20.30
CA TYR A 118 -6.17 -5.84 -20.34
C TYR A 118 -5.54 -5.72 -18.95
N VAL A 119 -6.34 -5.37 -17.94
CA VAL A 119 -5.86 -5.29 -16.55
C VAL A 119 -5.36 -6.67 -16.07
N GLN A 120 -6.12 -7.73 -16.33
CA GLN A 120 -5.75 -9.08 -15.91
C GLN A 120 -4.51 -9.61 -16.64
N GLN A 121 -4.36 -9.31 -17.93
CA GLN A 121 -3.28 -9.86 -18.76
C GLN A 121 -1.99 -9.07 -18.67
N TYR A 122 -2.04 -7.75 -18.51
CA TYR A 122 -0.86 -6.88 -18.61
C TYR A 122 -0.64 -5.99 -17.41
N VAL A 123 -1.66 -5.24 -16.95
CA VAL A 123 -1.47 -4.27 -15.86
C VAL A 123 -1.13 -4.96 -14.55
N PHE A 124 -1.92 -5.94 -14.14
CA PHE A 124 -1.70 -6.62 -12.87
C PHE A 124 -0.40 -7.45 -12.85
N PRO A 125 -0.04 -8.22 -13.89
CA PRO A 125 1.27 -8.84 -14.00
C PRO A 125 2.43 -7.85 -13.94
N PHE A 126 2.32 -6.68 -14.58
CA PHE A 126 3.31 -5.61 -14.49
C PHE A 126 3.48 -5.11 -13.06
N ILE A 127 2.37 -4.83 -12.36
CA ILE A 127 2.39 -4.39 -10.95
C ILE A 127 3.08 -5.40 -10.04
N LYS A 128 2.91 -6.70 -10.27
CA LYS A 128 3.57 -7.75 -9.48
C LYS A 128 5.09 -7.75 -9.60
N GLU A 129 5.64 -7.15 -10.64
CA GLU A 129 7.08 -7.13 -10.94
C GLU A 129 7.68 -5.72 -10.89
N LEU A 130 6.96 -4.77 -10.33
CA LEU A 130 7.27 -3.34 -10.41
C LEU A 130 8.64 -3.00 -9.85
N ASP A 131 9.06 -3.69 -8.83
CA ASP A 131 10.29 -3.42 -8.11
C ASP A 131 11.17 -4.68 -8.09
N LYS A 132 12.04 -4.78 -9.11
CA LYS A 132 13.08 -5.81 -9.11
C LYS A 132 14.11 -5.58 -8.00
N GLU A 133 14.21 -4.36 -7.50
CA GLU A 133 15.11 -3.96 -6.43
C GLU A 133 14.50 -4.21 -5.05
N ASP A 134 13.18 -4.08 -4.89
CA ASP A 134 12.46 -4.51 -3.68
C ASP A 134 12.04 -5.99 -3.80
N ALA A 135 12.98 -6.87 -3.47
CA ALA A 135 12.74 -8.31 -3.44
C ALA A 135 11.57 -8.70 -2.52
N SER A 136 11.25 -7.91 -1.49
CA SER A 136 10.15 -8.19 -0.57
C SER A 136 8.79 -8.02 -1.24
N PHE A 137 8.50 -6.85 -1.82
CA PHE A 137 7.22 -6.59 -2.48
C PHE A 137 6.95 -7.58 -3.63
N THR A 138 7.90 -7.73 -4.56
CA THR A 138 7.77 -8.64 -5.70
C THR A 138 7.58 -10.09 -5.26
N LYS A 139 8.32 -10.54 -4.24
CA LYS A 139 8.19 -11.89 -3.65
C LYS A 139 6.77 -12.16 -3.15
N HIS A 140 6.19 -11.23 -2.40
CA HIS A 140 4.86 -11.41 -1.81
C HIS A 140 3.73 -11.18 -2.81
N MET A 141 3.95 -10.35 -3.84
CA MET A 141 3.01 -10.17 -4.94
C MET A 141 2.99 -11.34 -5.93
N ALA A 142 4.02 -12.18 -5.96
CA ALA A 142 4.12 -13.30 -6.92
C ALA A 142 2.84 -14.17 -6.92
N ASN A 143 2.29 -14.48 -5.75
CA ASN A 143 1.09 -15.32 -5.57
C ASN A 143 -0.21 -14.51 -5.53
N ALA A 144 -0.17 -13.20 -5.71
CA ALA A 144 -1.36 -12.36 -5.76
C ALA A 144 -2.20 -12.66 -7.01
N VAL A 145 -3.53 -12.63 -6.84
CA VAL A 145 -4.47 -12.92 -7.92
C VAL A 145 -5.48 -11.78 -8.05
N PHE A 146 -5.69 -11.32 -9.28
CA PHE A 146 -6.73 -10.34 -9.59
C PHE A 146 -8.04 -11.08 -9.89
N ILE A 147 -8.98 -11.07 -8.94
CA ILE A 147 -10.19 -11.91 -8.97
C ILE A 147 -11.47 -11.14 -9.29
N ILE A 148 -11.41 -9.88 -9.69
CA ILE A 148 -12.59 -9.10 -10.08
C ILE A 148 -13.28 -9.83 -11.26
N PRO A 149 -14.53 -10.33 -11.06
CA PRO A 149 -15.11 -11.28 -12.00
C PRO A 149 -15.87 -10.63 -13.17
N LYS A 150 -16.24 -9.37 -13.03
CA LYS A 150 -17.15 -8.68 -13.98
C LYS A 150 -16.54 -7.38 -14.49
N PRO A 151 -16.62 -7.13 -15.80
CA PRO A 151 -16.18 -5.86 -16.39
C PRO A 151 -16.89 -4.64 -15.79
N SER A 152 -18.19 -4.73 -15.52
CA SER A 152 -18.97 -3.67 -14.89
C SER A 152 -18.46 -3.33 -13.48
N LEU A 153 -18.13 -4.33 -12.66
CA LEU A 153 -17.58 -4.13 -11.32
C LEU A 153 -16.25 -3.40 -11.38
N LEU A 154 -15.34 -3.81 -12.29
CA LEU A 154 -14.07 -3.11 -12.47
C LEU A 154 -14.29 -1.65 -12.88
N LYS A 155 -15.16 -1.39 -13.85
CA LYS A 155 -15.46 -0.03 -14.30
C LYS A 155 -16.03 0.83 -13.18
N GLU A 156 -17.01 0.31 -12.45
CA GLU A 156 -17.61 1.03 -11.32
C GLU A 156 -16.60 1.29 -10.19
N ALA A 157 -15.70 0.33 -9.90
CA ALA A 157 -14.64 0.49 -8.92
C ALA A 157 -13.67 1.60 -9.35
N VAL A 158 -13.22 1.58 -10.61
CA VAL A 158 -12.34 2.61 -11.19
C VAL A 158 -12.98 4.00 -11.09
N ASP A 159 -14.23 4.14 -11.50
CA ASP A 159 -14.95 5.43 -11.46
C ASP A 159 -15.15 5.92 -10.02
N THR A 160 -15.45 5.01 -9.08
CA THR A 160 -15.63 5.37 -7.67
C THR A 160 -14.30 5.79 -7.03
N ILE A 161 -13.20 5.10 -7.34
CA ILE A 161 -11.86 5.48 -6.88
C ILE A 161 -11.46 6.85 -7.43
N ASP A 162 -11.66 7.11 -8.72
CA ASP A 162 -11.40 8.44 -9.29
C ASP A 162 -12.25 9.53 -8.60
N ALA A 163 -13.50 9.24 -8.28
CA ALA A 163 -14.36 10.17 -7.54
C ALA A 163 -13.92 10.38 -6.08
N ILE A 164 -13.36 9.37 -5.41
CA ILE A 164 -12.76 9.51 -4.07
C ILE A 164 -11.55 10.44 -4.15
N TYR A 165 -10.65 10.22 -5.09
CA TYR A 165 -9.44 11.04 -5.26
C TYR A 165 -9.78 12.51 -5.57
N LEU A 166 -10.80 12.76 -6.40
CA LEU A 166 -11.27 14.12 -6.67
C LEU A 166 -11.77 14.83 -5.41
N GLU A 167 -12.49 14.12 -4.52
CA GLU A 167 -12.93 14.69 -3.24
C GLU A 167 -11.74 14.91 -2.28
N MET A 168 -10.74 14.04 -2.32
CA MET A 168 -9.51 14.20 -1.53
C MET A 168 -8.73 15.45 -1.96
N GLU A 169 -8.60 15.69 -3.28
CA GLU A 169 -7.96 16.90 -3.81
C GLU A 169 -8.66 18.18 -3.36
N LYS A 170 -10.00 18.19 -3.38
CA LYS A 170 -10.79 19.31 -2.88
C LYS A 170 -10.53 19.54 -1.38
N ASP A 171 -10.59 18.47 -0.60
CA ASP A 171 -10.40 18.53 0.86
C ASP A 171 -8.98 19.02 1.22
N ALA A 172 -7.95 18.53 0.49
CA ALA A 172 -6.58 18.98 0.63
C ALA A 172 -6.42 20.48 0.37
N ASN A 173 -7.01 20.96 -0.73
CA ASN A 173 -6.96 22.38 -1.11
C ASN A 173 -7.71 23.27 -0.14
N GLU A 174 -8.91 22.85 0.34
CA GLU A 174 -9.74 23.63 1.25
C GLU A 174 -9.14 23.72 2.66
N LYS A 175 -8.51 22.64 3.15
CA LYS A 175 -7.97 22.54 4.51
C LYS A 175 -6.47 22.81 4.60
N GLY A 176 -5.77 22.95 3.46
CA GLY A 176 -4.32 23.09 3.41
C GLY A 176 -3.59 21.85 3.94
N GLN A 177 -4.17 20.67 3.76
CA GLN A 177 -3.59 19.39 4.16
C GLN A 177 -2.76 18.78 3.03
N ASP A 178 -1.78 17.97 3.39
CA ASP A 178 -1.03 17.20 2.42
C ASP A 178 -1.91 16.10 1.81
N PHE A 179 -1.99 16.07 0.49
CA PHE A 179 -2.79 15.08 -0.24
C PHE A 179 -2.36 13.63 0.06
N GLN A 180 -1.06 13.40 0.22
CA GLN A 180 -0.53 12.07 0.56
C GLN A 180 -0.99 11.59 1.94
N ASP A 181 -1.17 12.52 2.88
CA ASP A 181 -1.68 12.18 4.21
C ASP A 181 -3.14 11.73 4.13
N ILE A 182 -3.96 12.40 3.32
CA ILE A 182 -5.35 12.03 3.09
C ILE A 182 -5.47 10.66 2.40
N GLN A 183 -4.58 10.35 1.46
CA GLN A 183 -4.53 9.02 0.81
C GLN A 183 -4.32 7.90 1.83
N GLY A 184 -3.37 8.08 2.74
CA GLY A 184 -3.13 7.12 3.82
C GLY A 184 -4.35 6.92 4.71
N ASP A 185 -5.03 7.99 5.08
CA ASP A 185 -6.25 7.94 5.92
C ASP A 185 -7.41 7.22 5.23
N VAL A 186 -7.62 7.45 3.93
CA VAL A 186 -8.62 6.72 3.13
C VAL A 186 -8.34 5.22 3.14
N TYR A 187 -7.06 4.86 3.00
CA TYR A 187 -6.67 3.46 3.04
C TYR A 187 -6.90 2.84 4.43
N GLU A 188 -6.52 3.55 5.49
CA GLU A 188 -6.78 3.13 6.87
C GLU A 188 -8.28 2.94 7.15
N MET A 189 -9.12 3.80 6.60
CA MET A 189 -10.56 3.66 6.69
C MET A 189 -11.06 2.38 6.01
N LEU A 190 -10.60 2.09 4.79
CA LEU A 190 -10.92 0.84 4.09
C LEU A 190 -10.49 -0.38 4.90
N LEU A 191 -9.29 -0.36 5.49
CA LEU A 191 -8.82 -1.44 6.35
C LEU A 191 -9.67 -1.60 7.63
N SER A 192 -10.29 -0.53 8.14
CA SER A 192 -11.16 -0.60 9.32
C SER A 192 -12.44 -1.39 9.08
N GLU A 193 -12.91 -1.46 7.83
CA GLU A 193 -14.07 -2.25 7.45
C GLU A 193 -13.84 -3.77 7.63
N ILE A 194 -12.59 -4.25 7.53
CA ILE A 194 -12.26 -5.66 7.84
C ILE A 194 -12.61 -5.98 9.30
N ALA A 195 -12.28 -5.09 10.21
CA ALA A 195 -12.53 -5.28 11.64
C ALA A 195 -14.04 -5.30 11.94
N SER A 196 -14.82 -4.49 11.23
CA SER A 196 -16.28 -4.39 11.36
C SER A 196 -17.02 -5.61 10.82
N ALA A 197 -16.49 -6.25 9.77
CA ALA A 197 -17.11 -7.41 9.11
C ALA A 197 -17.05 -8.71 9.94
N GLY A 198 -16.35 -8.74 11.06
CA GLY A 198 -16.52 -9.63 12.21
C GLY A 198 -16.39 -11.15 12.00
N LYS A 199 -16.05 -11.66 10.83
CA LYS A 199 -16.13 -13.12 10.55
C LYS A 199 -14.78 -13.87 10.53
N ASN A 200 -13.64 -13.18 10.51
CA ASN A 200 -12.33 -13.83 10.35
C ASN A 200 -11.36 -13.64 11.52
N GLY A 201 -11.83 -13.18 12.70
CA GLY A 201 -11.00 -13.16 13.91
C GLY A 201 -9.78 -12.23 13.89
N GLN A 202 -9.65 -11.37 12.88
CA GLN A 202 -8.55 -10.43 12.78
C GLN A 202 -8.90 -9.15 13.54
N PHE A 203 -8.41 -9.08 14.76
CA PHE A 203 -8.61 -7.94 15.64
C PHE A 203 -7.57 -6.86 15.32
N ARG A 204 -8.01 -5.79 14.69
CA ARG A 204 -7.17 -4.61 14.51
C ARG A 204 -7.11 -3.84 15.82
N THR A 205 -5.89 -3.51 16.26
CA THR A 205 -5.70 -2.67 17.44
C THR A 205 -6.23 -1.25 17.17
N PRO A 206 -7.12 -0.72 18.03
CA PRO A 206 -7.61 0.66 17.87
C PRO A 206 -6.47 1.69 17.85
N ARG A 207 -6.58 2.72 17.01
CA ARG A 207 -5.52 3.71 16.79
C ARG A 207 -5.07 4.42 18.07
N HIS A 208 -5.99 4.78 18.95
CA HIS A 208 -5.66 5.41 20.23
C HIS A 208 -4.85 4.49 21.16
N ILE A 209 -5.04 3.15 21.07
CA ILE A 209 -4.22 2.17 21.80
C ILE A 209 -2.84 2.06 21.16
N ILE A 210 -2.75 2.04 19.83
CA ILE A 210 -1.47 2.07 19.12
C ILE A 210 -0.68 3.31 19.54
N LYS A 211 -1.33 4.48 19.54
CA LYS A 211 -0.73 5.74 19.97
C LYS A 211 -0.17 5.65 21.39
N LEU A 212 -0.98 5.20 22.35
CA LEU A 212 -0.56 5.06 23.73
C LEU A 212 0.68 4.18 23.87
N LEU A 213 0.69 3.02 23.20
CA LEU A 213 1.81 2.09 23.28
C LEU A 213 3.07 2.63 22.61
N VAL A 214 2.92 3.31 21.48
CA VAL A 214 4.04 3.94 20.78
C VAL A 214 4.63 5.09 21.60
N GLU A 215 3.82 5.94 22.22
CA GLU A 215 4.30 7.01 23.12
C GLU A 215 5.03 6.45 24.35
N LEU A 216 4.55 5.36 24.92
CA LEU A 216 5.19 4.71 26.08
C LEU A 216 6.58 4.15 25.76
N VAL A 217 6.80 3.63 24.55
CA VAL A 217 8.09 3.07 24.14
C VAL A 217 9.02 4.09 23.48
N ASP A 218 8.49 5.27 23.13
CA ASP A 218 9.20 6.44 22.61
C ASP A 218 10.23 6.09 21.50
N PRO A 219 9.79 5.58 20.34
CA PRO A 219 10.70 5.20 19.27
C PRO A 219 11.42 6.41 18.69
N GLN A 220 12.75 6.31 18.60
CA GLN A 220 13.59 7.33 18.02
C GLN A 220 14.00 6.98 16.59
N LEU A 221 14.23 7.98 15.74
CA LEU A 221 14.74 7.78 14.40
C LEU A 221 16.02 6.92 14.43
N GLY A 222 16.05 5.87 13.62
CA GLY A 222 17.12 4.87 13.59
C GLY A 222 16.95 3.70 14.55
N HIS A 223 15.94 3.69 15.44
CA HIS A 223 15.59 2.48 16.17
C HIS A 223 15.03 1.43 15.22
N ARG A 224 15.45 0.19 15.39
CA ARG A 224 14.84 -0.97 14.74
C ARG A 224 13.64 -1.43 15.55
N ILE A 225 12.47 -1.43 14.93
CA ILE A 225 11.17 -1.71 15.54
C ILE A 225 10.58 -2.91 14.82
N ALA A 226 10.12 -3.91 15.59
CA ALA A 226 9.47 -5.09 15.02
C ALA A 226 8.05 -5.25 15.51
N ASP A 227 7.19 -5.77 14.63
CA ASP A 227 5.89 -6.34 14.96
C ASP A 227 5.85 -7.81 14.47
N PRO A 228 5.96 -8.79 15.37
CA PRO A 228 6.01 -10.20 15.01
C PRO A 228 4.66 -10.82 14.63
N ALA A 229 3.57 -10.06 14.69
CA ALA A 229 2.21 -10.44 14.26
C ALA A 229 1.51 -9.23 13.66
N CYS A 230 2.14 -8.66 12.62
CA CYS A 230 1.89 -7.28 12.20
C CYS A 230 0.51 -7.05 11.55
N GLY A 231 -0.15 -8.08 11.05
CA GLY A 231 -1.40 -7.92 10.31
C GLY A 231 -1.23 -6.90 9.18
N THR A 232 -2.03 -5.85 9.21
CA THR A 232 -1.96 -4.75 8.23
C THR A 232 -0.90 -3.69 8.57
N GLY A 233 0.00 -3.92 9.51
CA GLY A 233 1.11 -3.03 9.85
C GLY A 233 0.74 -1.83 10.73
N GLY A 234 -0.36 -1.92 11.49
CA GLY A 234 -0.87 -0.80 12.28
C GLY A 234 0.13 -0.23 13.31
N PHE A 235 0.84 -1.08 14.06
CA PHE A 235 1.88 -0.63 15.01
C PHE A 235 3.08 -0.01 14.31
N LEU A 236 3.50 -0.59 13.18
CA LEU A 236 4.62 -0.04 12.39
C LEU A 236 4.28 1.34 11.85
N LEU A 237 3.05 1.50 11.35
CA LEU A 237 2.55 2.78 10.89
C LEU A 237 2.46 3.81 12.03
N GLY A 238 1.96 3.41 13.20
CA GLY A 238 1.91 4.29 14.37
C GLY A 238 3.30 4.75 14.82
N ALA A 239 4.27 3.84 14.85
CA ALA A 239 5.66 4.16 15.17
C ALA A 239 6.29 5.10 14.12
N TYR A 240 6.03 4.86 12.83
CA TYR A 240 6.44 5.73 11.73
C TYR A 240 5.87 7.14 11.89
N GLN A 241 4.56 7.28 12.09
CA GLN A 241 3.91 8.57 12.28
C GLN A 241 4.45 9.32 13.51
N TYR A 242 4.69 8.60 14.60
CA TYR A 242 5.27 9.17 15.80
C TYR A 242 6.68 9.71 15.54
N MET A 243 7.58 8.91 14.96
CA MET A 243 8.95 9.32 14.64
C MET A 243 9.00 10.55 13.76
N ILE A 244 8.16 10.63 12.71
CA ILE A 244 8.08 11.82 11.85
C ILE A 244 7.59 13.04 12.65
N THR A 245 6.57 12.87 13.49
CA THR A 245 6.04 13.95 14.32
C THR A 245 7.11 14.49 15.27
N GLN A 246 8.03 13.65 15.78
CA GLN A 246 9.13 14.14 16.61
C GLN A 246 10.13 15.04 15.85
N LEU A 247 10.20 14.92 14.51
CA LEU A 247 11.04 15.80 13.68
C LEU A 247 10.39 17.19 13.46
N ASP A 248 9.08 17.31 13.69
CA ASP A 248 8.37 18.57 13.51
C ASP A 248 8.63 19.54 14.69
N LYS A 249 9.30 20.65 14.40
CA LYS A 249 9.62 21.67 15.41
C LYS A 249 8.38 22.42 15.92
N GLU A 250 7.28 22.38 15.17
CA GLU A 250 6.04 23.07 15.48
C GLU A 250 4.97 22.13 16.05
N LYS A 251 5.31 20.86 16.34
CA LYS A 251 4.37 19.84 16.79
C LYS A 251 3.52 20.27 18.00
N ASP A 252 4.13 20.98 18.95
CA ASP A 252 3.46 21.40 20.19
C ASP A 252 2.42 22.53 19.97
N GLN A 253 2.42 23.15 18.79
CA GLN A 253 1.46 24.18 18.38
C GLN A 253 0.27 23.56 17.62
N LYS A 254 0.34 22.30 17.24
CA LYS A 254 -0.67 21.59 16.46
C LYS A 254 -1.70 20.92 17.36
N GLN A 255 -2.93 20.88 16.91
CA GLN A 255 -3.97 20.15 17.59
C GLN A 255 -3.94 18.68 17.19
N PRO A 256 -4.03 17.75 18.14
CA PRO A 256 -4.13 16.34 17.83
C PRO A 256 -5.46 16.02 17.11
N ASP A 257 -5.43 14.99 16.28
CA ASP A 257 -6.64 14.41 15.74
C ASP A 257 -7.46 13.68 16.84
N GLU A 258 -8.59 13.10 16.48
CA GLU A 258 -9.50 12.45 17.45
C GLU A 258 -8.90 11.19 18.10
N ASP A 259 -7.96 10.53 17.42
CA ASP A 259 -7.20 9.43 17.98
C ASP A 259 -5.98 9.92 18.78
N GLY A 260 -5.79 11.25 18.84
CA GLY A 260 -4.77 11.94 19.59
C GLY A 260 -3.42 12.06 18.86
N PHE A 261 -3.31 11.66 17.59
CA PHE A 261 -2.10 11.85 16.82
C PHE A 261 -1.97 13.29 16.33
N ILE A 262 -0.76 13.83 16.45
CA ILE A 262 -0.41 15.10 15.81
C ILE A 262 -0.02 14.81 14.37
N ARG A 263 -0.64 15.54 13.45
CA ARG A 263 -0.36 15.42 12.02
C ARG A 263 0.66 16.45 11.61
N SER A 264 1.78 15.98 11.12
CA SER A 264 2.84 16.80 10.56
C SER A 264 2.95 16.51 9.07
N SER A 265 3.09 17.56 8.23
CA SER A 265 3.24 17.39 6.79
C SER A 265 4.47 16.53 6.49
N ARG A 266 4.25 15.39 5.85
CA ARG A 266 5.30 14.43 5.53
C ARG A 266 6.22 14.97 4.46
N SER A 267 5.67 15.63 3.44
CA SER A 267 6.45 16.19 2.33
C SER A 267 7.55 17.15 2.79
N ALA A 268 7.30 17.89 3.89
CA ALA A 268 8.28 18.83 4.45
C ALA A 268 9.35 18.17 5.34
N LEU A 269 9.06 17.01 5.93
CA LEU A 269 9.91 16.36 6.93
C LEU A 269 10.68 15.15 6.40
N LEU A 270 10.20 14.51 5.34
CA LEU A 270 10.80 13.34 4.73
C LEU A 270 11.89 13.72 3.73
N THR A 271 13.05 14.09 4.24
CA THR A 271 14.25 14.17 3.41
C THR A 271 14.70 12.78 2.96
N GLU A 272 15.50 12.67 1.89
CA GLU A 272 16.02 11.37 1.42
C GLU A 272 16.78 10.61 2.53
N GLU A 273 17.54 11.33 3.37
CA GLU A 273 18.23 10.73 4.53
C GLU A 273 17.22 10.14 5.53
N VAL A 274 16.15 10.86 5.84
CA VAL A 274 15.10 10.39 6.77
C VAL A 274 14.37 9.18 6.18
N LYS A 275 14.06 9.18 4.89
CA LYS A 275 13.44 8.05 4.20
C LYS A 275 14.32 6.80 4.26
N GLU A 276 15.63 6.95 3.99
CA GLU A 276 16.58 5.83 4.07
C GLU A 276 16.64 5.22 5.48
N ILE A 277 16.69 6.04 6.52
CA ILE A 277 16.70 5.58 7.91
C ILE A 277 15.39 4.86 8.25
N LEU A 278 14.24 5.43 7.88
CA LEU A 278 12.93 4.85 8.15
C LEU A 278 12.70 3.52 7.41
N GLY A 279 13.18 3.40 6.18
CA GLY A 279 13.13 2.15 5.41
C GLY A 279 13.89 0.99 6.07
N LYS A 280 14.87 1.30 6.94
CA LYS A 280 15.67 0.34 7.70
C LYS A 280 15.21 0.19 9.16
N SER A 281 14.12 0.84 9.55
CA SER A 281 13.66 0.91 10.94
C SER A 281 12.49 -0.01 11.25
N LEU A 282 11.63 -0.33 10.28
CA LEU A 282 10.34 -0.96 10.50
C LEU A 282 10.31 -2.38 9.93
N TYR A 283 10.06 -3.38 10.78
CA TYR A 283 10.04 -4.81 10.44
C TYR A 283 8.73 -5.45 10.88
N GLY A 284 8.03 -6.08 9.96
CA GLY A 284 6.78 -6.79 10.22
C GLY A 284 6.85 -8.25 9.81
N TYR A 285 6.18 -9.10 10.56
CA TYR A 285 6.04 -10.51 10.25
C TYR A 285 4.60 -10.95 10.40
N ASP A 286 4.11 -11.77 9.51
CA ASP A 286 2.80 -12.43 9.62
C ASP A 286 2.82 -13.81 8.96
N ILE A 287 1.94 -14.70 9.43
CA ILE A 287 1.74 -16.04 8.86
C ILE A 287 0.65 -16.08 7.79
N ASP A 288 -0.02 -14.97 7.54
CA ASP A 288 -1.02 -14.82 6.48
C ASP A 288 -0.46 -13.97 5.34
N GLN A 289 -0.27 -14.59 4.18
CA GLN A 289 0.26 -13.90 2.99
C GLN A 289 -0.58 -12.71 2.54
N THR A 290 -1.90 -12.76 2.75
CA THR A 290 -2.78 -11.62 2.42
C THR A 290 -2.54 -10.46 3.39
N MET A 291 -2.33 -10.74 4.69
CA MET A 291 -1.95 -9.71 5.66
C MET A 291 -0.61 -9.08 5.32
N VAL A 292 0.39 -9.88 4.96
CA VAL A 292 1.69 -9.37 4.50
C VAL A 292 1.52 -8.42 3.31
N ARG A 293 0.75 -8.80 2.30
CA ARG A 293 0.49 -7.91 1.14
C ARG A 293 -0.24 -6.62 1.53
N LEU A 294 -1.29 -6.74 2.34
CA LEU A 294 -2.03 -5.56 2.82
C LEU A 294 -1.16 -4.65 3.67
N GLY A 295 -0.32 -5.22 4.54
CA GLY A 295 0.63 -4.46 5.37
C GLY A 295 1.69 -3.74 4.54
N LEU A 296 2.29 -4.42 3.56
CA LEU A 296 3.23 -3.81 2.61
C LEU A 296 2.59 -2.61 1.90
N MET A 297 1.41 -2.81 1.29
CA MET A 297 0.71 -1.74 0.59
C MET A 297 0.26 -0.63 1.54
N ASN A 298 -0.14 -0.96 2.78
CA ASN A 298 -0.48 0.05 3.78
C ASN A 298 0.70 0.99 4.06
N LEU A 299 1.87 0.43 4.32
CA LEU A 299 3.07 1.25 4.57
C LEU A 299 3.48 2.04 3.32
N MET A 300 3.41 1.43 2.13
CA MET A 300 3.67 2.14 0.86
C MET A 300 2.65 3.26 0.61
N MET A 301 1.36 3.05 0.92
CA MET A 301 0.34 4.11 0.83
C MET A 301 0.62 5.27 1.77
N HIS A 302 1.40 5.07 2.82
CA HIS A 302 1.84 6.11 3.75
C HIS A 302 3.24 6.66 3.45
N GLY A 303 3.82 6.36 2.28
CA GLY A 303 5.08 6.94 1.81
C GLY A 303 6.34 6.24 2.34
N ILE A 304 6.22 4.98 2.75
CA ILE A 304 7.38 4.12 3.02
C ILE A 304 7.65 3.31 1.76
N ASP A 305 8.69 3.66 1.02
CA ASP A 305 8.92 3.10 -0.32
C ASP A 305 9.28 1.62 -0.31
N SER A 306 10.03 1.15 0.70
CA SER A 306 10.52 -0.23 0.79
C SER A 306 10.26 -0.83 2.17
N PRO A 307 8.99 -1.09 2.53
CA PRO A 307 8.64 -1.61 3.86
C PRO A 307 9.12 -3.05 4.03
N GLN A 308 9.67 -3.35 5.21
CA GLN A 308 10.21 -4.66 5.54
C GLN A 308 9.14 -5.52 6.24
N ILE A 309 8.17 -6.02 5.48
CA ILE A 309 7.19 -6.99 5.97
C ILE A 309 7.41 -8.32 5.26
N ASP A 310 7.51 -9.42 6.03
CA ASP A 310 7.78 -10.75 5.48
C ASP A 310 6.80 -11.80 6.02
N TYR A 311 6.54 -12.81 5.20
CA TYR A 311 5.81 -14.01 5.60
C TYR A 311 6.71 -14.89 6.47
N LYS A 312 6.39 -14.99 7.76
CA LYS A 312 7.23 -15.71 8.71
C LYS A 312 6.46 -16.11 9.96
N ASP A 313 6.60 -17.35 10.38
CA ASP A 313 6.14 -17.79 11.69
C ASP A 313 7.19 -17.45 12.75
N THR A 314 6.92 -16.41 13.54
CA THR A 314 7.82 -15.92 14.59
C THR A 314 7.78 -16.78 15.86
N LEU A 315 6.86 -17.75 15.97
CA LEU A 315 6.77 -18.70 17.06
C LEU A 315 7.47 -20.02 16.73
N SER A 316 7.82 -20.25 15.46
CA SER A 316 8.52 -21.45 15.02
C SER A 316 9.94 -21.52 15.58
N LYS A 317 10.42 -22.71 15.86
CA LYS A 317 11.83 -22.99 16.22
C LYS A 317 12.83 -22.58 15.12
N SER A 318 12.36 -22.44 13.91
CA SER A 318 13.17 -21.94 12.78
C SER A 318 13.41 -20.42 12.83
N TYR A 319 12.71 -19.70 13.70
CA TYR A 319 12.93 -18.27 13.89
C TYR A 319 14.20 -18.02 14.71
N THR A 320 15.21 -17.45 14.09
CA THR A 320 16.57 -17.31 14.67
C THR A 320 16.98 -15.86 14.94
N GLU A 321 16.08 -14.90 14.77
CA GLU A 321 16.38 -13.49 15.02
C GLU A 321 16.29 -13.18 16.52
N HIS A 322 17.45 -13.06 17.16
CA HIS A 322 17.53 -12.75 18.58
C HIS A 322 18.16 -11.38 18.80
N ALA A 323 17.55 -10.57 19.69
CA ALA A 323 18.07 -9.29 20.15
C ALA A 323 18.43 -8.29 19.02
N GLN A 324 17.71 -8.33 17.89
CA GLN A 324 17.96 -7.49 16.74
C GLN A 324 17.18 -6.17 16.75
N TYR A 325 16.11 -6.11 17.54
CA TYR A 325 15.19 -4.98 17.57
C TYR A 325 15.30 -4.24 18.91
N LYS A 326 15.27 -2.92 18.84
CA LYS A 326 15.26 -2.07 20.03
C LYS A 326 13.89 -2.05 20.67
N ILE A 327 12.84 -2.13 19.87
CA ILE A 327 11.44 -2.08 20.29
C ILE A 327 10.69 -3.20 19.57
N VAL A 328 9.82 -3.88 20.33
CA VAL A 328 8.86 -4.84 19.79
C VAL A 328 7.47 -4.41 20.24
N LEU A 329 6.58 -4.23 19.28
CA LEU A 329 5.16 -3.92 19.50
C LEU A 329 4.34 -5.03 18.86
N ALA A 330 3.41 -5.62 19.59
CA ALA A 330 2.59 -6.70 19.05
C ALA A 330 1.21 -6.76 19.68
N ASN A 331 0.24 -7.17 18.88
CA ASN A 331 -1.06 -7.65 19.32
C ASN A 331 -1.24 -9.07 18.76
N PRO A 332 -0.69 -10.11 19.44
CA PRO A 332 -0.73 -11.47 18.93
C PRO A 332 -2.16 -12.03 18.94
N PRO A 333 -2.46 -13.05 18.11
CA PRO A 333 -3.76 -13.69 18.09
C PRO A 333 -4.12 -14.28 19.46
N PHE A 334 -5.37 -14.10 19.90
CA PHE A 334 -5.84 -14.51 21.23
C PHE A 334 -6.20 -16.00 21.32
N THR A 335 -6.35 -16.67 20.18
CA THR A 335 -6.73 -18.08 20.07
C THR A 335 -5.92 -18.73 18.95
N GLY A 336 -5.59 -19.99 19.14
CA GLY A 336 -4.88 -20.81 18.16
C GLY A 336 -4.21 -21.99 18.84
N ASN A 337 -4.00 -23.06 18.13
CA ASN A 337 -3.14 -24.16 18.56
C ASN A 337 -1.76 -23.92 17.97
N ILE A 338 -0.76 -23.84 18.84
CA ILE A 338 0.64 -23.87 18.43
C ILE A 338 1.00 -25.33 18.19
N ASP A 339 1.48 -25.67 17.00
CA ASP A 339 2.02 -26.99 16.78
C ASP A 339 3.28 -27.14 17.64
N LYS A 340 3.25 -28.13 18.56
CA LYS A 340 4.38 -28.38 19.45
C LYS A 340 5.55 -29.07 18.75
N GLY A 341 5.36 -29.48 17.49
CA GLY A 341 6.36 -30.09 16.63
C GLY A 341 7.28 -29.08 15.94
N ASP A 342 6.76 -27.90 15.62
CA ASP A 342 7.49 -26.78 14.99
C ASP A 342 8.13 -25.88 16.09
#